data_a0a81d6647ff0348c3f7f159fbe4721f
#
_entry.id   a0a81d6647ff0348c3f7f159fbe4721f
#
_cell.length_a   1.000
_cell.length_b   1.000
_cell.length_c   1.000
_cell.angle_alpha   90.00
_cell.angle_beta   90.00
_cell.angle_gamma   90.00
#
_symmetry.space_group_name_H-M   'P 1'
#
loop_
_entity.id
_entity.type
_entity.pdbx_description
1 polymer ?
#
loop_
_entity_poly.entity_id
_entity_poly.type
_entity_poly.pdbx_seq_one_letter_code
_entity_poly.pdbx_strand_id
1 'polypeptide(L)'
;MKSVIAPLVLLSVIAATSVASAGEERSAILYKNPECSCCESYADYLRDNGFEVTVRPTHDLSLIKERHGVPDSLQGCHTTLVDGYVIEGHVPVDTVDRLLSERPEITGISLPGMPQGSPGMTGRKTEPFEIYQFAPASSPSIYVVE
;
A
#
# COMPACT_ATOMS: atom_id res chain seq x y z
N MET A 1 -30.98 -64.12 -34.78
CA MET A 1 -29.83 -63.19 -34.90
C MET A 1 -30.12 -62.01 -33.99
N LYS A 2 -29.47 -61.95 -32.81
CA LYS A 2 -29.66 -60.88 -31.82
C LYS A 2 -28.41 -59.95 -31.85
N SER A 3 -28.54 -58.72 -32.39
CA SER A 3 -27.49 -57.69 -32.36
C SER A 3 -27.44 -57.07 -31.00
N VAL A 4 -26.27 -57.15 -30.34
CA VAL A 4 -25.97 -56.50 -29.07
C VAL A 4 -25.21 -55.21 -29.43
N ILE A 5 -25.83 -54.04 -29.19
CA ILE A 5 -25.22 -52.73 -29.35
C ILE A 5 -24.64 -52.38 -27.99
N ALA A 6 -23.32 -52.28 -27.91
CA ALA A 6 -22.62 -51.83 -26.72
C ALA A 6 -22.55 -50.27 -26.71
N PRO A 7 -22.84 -49.57 -25.58
CA PRO A 7 -22.69 -48.12 -25.52
C PRO A 7 -21.23 -47.74 -25.29
N LEU A 8 -20.74 -46.88 -26.16
CA LEU A 8 -19.43 -46.25 -26.05
C LEU A 8 -19.51 -45.10 -25.02
N VAL A 9 -18.94 -45.34 -23.84
CA VAL A 9 -18.82 -44.28 -22.80
C VAL A 9 -17.64 -43.39 -23.15
N LEU A 10 -17.93 -42.18 -23.58
CA LEU A 10 -16.92 -41.14 -23.80
C LEU A 10 -16.52 -40.51 -22.44
N LEU A 11 -15.35 -40.84 -21.96
CA LEU A 11 -14.77 -40.23 -20.74
C LEU A 11 -14.19 -38.86 -21.10
N SER A 12 -14.93 -37.79 -20.81
CA SER A 12 -14.43 -36.41 -20.97
C SER A 12 -13.46 -36.06 -19.82
N VAL A 13 -12.17 -36.01 -20.13
CA VAL A 13 -11.15 -35.51 -19.19
C VAL A 13 -11.21 -33.98 -19.18
N ILE A 14 -11.76 -33.40 -18.10
CA ILE A 14 -11.71 -31.96 -17.86
C ILE A 14 -10.31 -31.63 -17.33
N ALA A 15 -9.45 -31.09 -18.17
CA ALA A 15 -8.16 -30.52 -17.76
C ALA A 15 -8.42 -29.23 -16.97
N ALA A 16 -8.24 -29.32 -15.66
CA ALA A 16 -8.23 -28.12 -14.81
C ALA A 16 -6.97 -27.29 -15.12
N THR A 17 -7.13 -26.22 -15.89
CA THR A 17 -6.07 -25.22 -16.07
C THR A 17 -5.96 -24.42 -14.78
N SER A 18 -4.91 -24.68 -13.99
CA SER A 18 -4.51 -23.80 -12.87
C SER A 18 -4.08 -22.46 -13.46
N VAL A 19 -4.91 -21.44 -13.34
CA VAL A 19 -4.51 -20.05 -13.57
C VAL A 19 -3.53 -19.73 -12.44
N ALA A 20 -2.22 -19.70 -12.75
CA ALA A 20 -1.23 -19.09 -11.85
C ALA A 20 -1.64 -17.62 -11.72
N SER A 21 -2.09 -17.22 -10.53
CA SER A 21 -2.24 -15.83 -10.18
C SER A 21 -0.83 -15.23 -10.24
N ALA A 22 -0.51 -14.54 -11.33
CA ALA A 22 0.62 -13.63 -11.35
C ALA A 22 0.33 -12.64 -10.20
N GLY A 23 1.22 -12.59 -9.20
CA GLY A 23 1.09 -11.67 -8.08
C GLY A 23 0.84 -10.29 -8.67
N GLU A 24 -0.26 -9.66 -8.24
CA GLU A 24 -0.66 -8.33 -8.69
C GLU A 24 0.50 -7.40 -8.36
N GLU A 25 1.09 -6.81 -9.41
CA GLU A 25 2.26 -5.94 -9.30
C GLU A 25 1.86 -4.71 -8.49
N ARG A 26 2.34 -4.63 -7.25
CA ARG A 26 1.96 -3.61 -6.27
C ARG A 26 2.78 -2.34 -6.55
N SER A 27 2.36 -1.55 -7.54
CA SER A 27 3.08 -0.33 -7.90
C SER A 27 2.79 0.82 -6.93
N ALA A 28 3.85 1.57 -6.60
CA ALA A 28 3.80 2.73 -5.73
C ALA A 28 4.60 3.89 -6.34
N ILE A 29 4.08 5.12 -6.17
CA ILE A 29 4.81 6.35 -6.53
C ILE A 29 5.08 7.13 -5.25
N LEU A 30 6.35 7.32 -4.91
CA LEU A 30 6.78 8.02 -3.71
C LEU A 30 7.35 9.40 -4.05
N TYR A 31 6.66 10.45 -3.63
CA TYR A 31 7.10 11.84 -3.75
C TYR A 31 7.83 12.28 -2.48
N LYS A 32 9.02 12.85 -2.63
CA LYS A 32 9.86 13.30 -1.52
C LYS A 32 10.70 14.53 -1.87
N ASN A 33 11.20 15.22 -0.87
CA ASN A 33 12.26 16.21 -1.09
C ASN A 33 13.53 15.50 -1.59
N PRO A 34 14.30 16.11 -2.52
CA PRO A 34 15.47 15.48 -3.11
C PRO A 34 16.48 14.97 -2.07
N GLU A 35 16.69 15.71 -0.98
CA GLU A 35 17.69 15.42 0.05
C GLU A 35 17.15 14.57 1.22
N CYS A 36 15.91 14.04 1.14
CA CYS A 36 15.33 13.22 2.20
C CYS A 36 15.87 11.79 2.17
N SER A 37 16.85 11.47 3.01
CA SER A 37 17.46 10.13 3.07
C SER A 37 16.53 9.09 3.72
N CYS A 38 15.78 9.44 4.76
CA CYS A 38 14.83 8.51 5.39
C CYS A 38 13.70 8.11 4.43
N CYS A 39 13.35 8.98 3.48
CA CYS A 39 12.37 8.67 2.45
C CYS A 39 12.88 7.63 1.44
N GLU A 40 14.19 7.66 1.11
CA GLU A 40 14.82 6.60 0.31
C GLU A 40 14.79 5.27 1.06
N SER A 41 15.15 5.29 2.35
CA SER A 41 15.10 4.09 3.18
C SER A 41 13.68 3.52 3.28
N TYR A 42 12.65 4.38 3.28
CA TYR A 42 11.26 3.92 3.24
C TYR A 42 10.89 3.33 1.88
N ALA A 43 11.36 3.91 0.77
CA ALA A 43 11.16 3.33 -0.56
C ALA A 43 11.80 1.95 -0.67
N ASP A 44 13.01 1.76 -0.12
CA ASP A 44 13.68 0.47 -0.08
C ASP A 44 12.92 -0.53 0.79
N TYR A 45 12.43 -0.10 1.96
CA TYR A 45 11.57 -0.92 2.80
C TYR A 45 10.32 -1.42 2.07
N LEU A 46 9.64 -0.57 1.30
CA LEU A 46 8.50 -0.99 0.49
C LEU A 46 8.91 -1.99 -0.60
N ARG A 47 10.06 -1.78 -1.27
CA ARG A 47 10.60 -2.72 -2.28
C ARG A 47 10.90 -4.08 -1.67
N ASP A 48 11.51 -4.12 -0.49
CA ASP A 48 11.80 -5.35 0.26
C ASP A 48 10.52 -6.11 0.66
N ASN A 49 9.38 -5.41 0.69
CA ASN A 49 8.06 -5.96 0.98
C ASN A 49 7.17 -6.12 -0.27
N GLY A 50 7.78 -6.20 -1.45
CA GLY A 50 7.10 -6.60 -2.68
C GLY A 50 6.38 -5.49 -3.44
N PHE A 51 6.70 -4.19 -3.18
CA PHE A 51 6.21 -3.08 -3.99
C PHE A 51 7.22 -2.71 -5.10
N GLU A 52 6.72 -2.39 -6.27
CA GLU A 52 7.48 -1.68 -7.29
C GLU A 52 7.38 -0.17 -7.04
N VAL A 53 8.45 0.43 -6.49
CA VAL A 53 8.44 1.83 -6.07
C VAL A 53 9.17 2.72 -7.07
N THR A 54 8.42 3.66 -7.66
CA THR A 54 8.96 4.78 -8.43
C THR A 54 9.14 5.98 -7.51
N VAL A 55 10.40 6.36 -7.22
CA VAL A 55 10.70 7.56 -6.43
C VAL A 55 10.68 8.80 -7.33
N ARG A 56 9.97 9.86 -6.90
CA ARG A 56 9.87 11.14 -7.57
C ARG A 56 10.33 12.28 -6.66
N PRO A 57 11.62 12.67 -6.75
CA PRO A 57 12.11 13.84 -6.03
C PRO A 57 11.42 15.13 -6.53
N THR A 58 11.01 16.00 -5.60
CA THR A 58 10.37 17.28 -5.93
C THR A 58 10.60 18.32 -4.84
N HIS A 59 10.70 19.59 -5.22
CA HIS A 59 10.70 20.71 -4.29
C HIS A 59 9.28 21.22 -4.00
N ASP A 60 8.27 20.72 -4.74
CA ASP A 60 6.86 21.11 -4.63
C ASP A 60 6.03 20.09 -3.83
N LEU A 61 6.65 19.48 -2.80
CA LEU A 61 6.00 18.41 -2.03
C LEU A 61 4.70 18.88 -1.34
N SER A 62 4.65 20.12 -0.87
CA SER A 62 3.44 20.70 -0.28
C SER A 62 2.28 20.75 -1.27
N LEU A 63 2.54 21.08 -2.54
CA LEU A 63 1.53 21.08 -3.58
C LEU A 63 1.03 19.66 -3.90
N ILE A 64 1.92 18.66 -3.83
CA ILE A 64 1.54 17.24 -3.98
C ILE A 64 0.58 16.83 -2.85
N LYS A 65 0.93 17.17 -1.60
CA LYS A 65 0.08 16.87 -0.43
C LYS A 65 -1.29 17.53 -0.54
N GLU A 66 -1.34 18.80 -0.89
CA GLU A 66 -2.59 19.54 -1.09
C GLU A 66 -3.46 18.88 -2.17
N ARG A 67 -2.89 18.57 -3.33
CA ARG A 67 -3.61 17.91 -4.45
C ARG A 67 -4.17 16.56 -4.08
N HIS A 68 -3.52 15.84 -3.19
CA HIS A 68 -3.94 14.53 -2.71
C HIS A 68 -4.74 14.58 -1.41
N GLY A 69 -5.12 15.78 -0.95
CA GLY A 69 -6.00 15.96 0.19
C GLY A 69 -5.39 15.55 1.54
N VAL A 70 -4.06 15.60 1.67
CA VAL A 70 -3.38 15.34 2.95
C VAL A 70 -3.61 16.51 3.89
N PRO A 71 -4.28 16.32 5.06
CA PRO A 71 -4.48 17.38 6.02
C PRO A 71 -3.15 17.90 6.59
N ASP A 72 -3.03 19.21 6.82
CA ASP A 72 -1.80 19.84 7.35
C ASP A 72 -1.32 19.20 8.66
N SER A 73 -2.26 18.79 9.52
CA SER A 73 -1.95 18.16 10.80
C SER A 73 -1.39 16.73 10.68
N LEU A 74 -1.49 16.12 9.49
CA LEU A 74 -1.07 14.75 9.23
C LEU A 74 0.11 14.64 8.28
N GLN A 75 0.69 15.76 7.84
CA GLN A 75 1.79 15.76 6.87
C GLN A 75 3.06 15.15 7.46
N GLY A 76 3.67 14.23 6.69
CA GLY A 76 4.99 13.65 6.95
C GLY A 76 6.06 14.17 5.99
N CYS A 77 7.19 13.46 5.89
CA CYS A 77 8.31 13.86 5.04
C CYS A 77 8.19 13.42 3.58
N HIS A 78 7.26 12.53 3.25
CA HIS A 78 6.97 12.05 1.89
C HIS A 78 5.52 11.65 1.75
N THR A 79 5.06 11.53 0.51
CA THR A 79 3.72 11.08 0.15
C THR A 79 3.85 9.94 -0.85
N THR A 80 3.27 8.81 -0.56
CA THR A 80 3.26 7.63 -1.44
C THR A 80 1.84 7.38 -1.95
N LEU A 81 1.70 7.16 -3.25
CA LEU A 81 0.45 6.79 -3.89
C LEU A 81 0.48 5.30 -4.21
N VAL A 82 -0.49 4.56 -3.73
CA VAL A 82 -0.63 3.11 -3.94
C VAL A 82 -2.09 2.79 -4.22
N ASP A 83 -2.38 2.22 -5.37
CA ASP A 83 -3.72 1.69 -5.74
C ASP A 83 -4.89 2.63 -5.40
N GLY A 84 -4.71 3.92 -5.67
CA GLY A 84 -5.69 4.97 -5.43
C GLY A 84 -5.69 5.55 -4.01
N TYR A 85 -4.93 4.99 -3.09
CA TYR A 85 -4.76 5.51 -1.72
C TYR A 85 -3.51 6.39 -1.58
N VAL A 86 -3.56 7.27 -0.60
CA VAL A 86 -2.44 8.09 -0.14
C VAL A 86 -1.87 7.48 1.14
N ILE A 87 -0.59 7.17 1.13
CA ILE A 87 0.17 6.76 2.32
C ILE A 87 1.11 7.90 2.67
N GLU A 88 0.86 8.54 3.78
CA GLU A 88 1.62 9.71 4.23
C GLU A 88 2.58 9.32 5.35
N GLY A 89 3.88 9.58 5.15
CA GLY A 89 4.92 9.25 6.13
C GLY A 89 5.26 7.75 6.19
N HIS A 90 5.91 7.35 7.28
CA HIS A 90 6.58 6.05 7.44
C HIS A 90 5.64 4.94 7.95
N VAL A 91 4.50 4.74 7.28
CA VAL A 91 3.49 3.74 7.66
C VAL A 91 4.03 2.32 7.49
N PRO A 92 3.89 1.43 8.51
CA PRO A 92 4.29 0.03 8.39
C PRO A 92 3.55 -0.72 7.27
N VAL A 93 4.24 -1.62 6.59
CA VAL A 93 3.70 -2.36 5.44
C VAL A 93 2.48 -3.20 5.81
N ASP A 94 2.43 -3.79 7.00
CA ASP A 94 1.28 -4.56 7.46
C ASP A 94 0.00 -3.72 7.49
N THR A 95 0.11 -2.44 7.88
CA THR A 95 -1.01 -1.50 7.83
C THR A 95 -1.35 -1.09 6.39
N VAL A 96 -0.35 -0.93 5.52
CA VAL A 96 -0.60 -0.69 4.08
C VAL A 96 -1.32 -1.89 3.46
N ASP A 97 -0.89 -3.12 3.76
CA ASP A 97 -1.52 -4.36 3.29
C ASP A 97 -2.95 -4.51 3.76
N ARG A 98 -3.19 -4.17 5.02
CA ARG A 98 -4.53 -4.12 5.59
C ARG A 98 -5.41 -3.13 4.83
N LEU A 99 -4.94 -1.90 4.59
CA LEU A 99 -5.66 -0.88 3.83
C LEU A 99 -6.04 -1.38 2.43
N LEU A 100 -5.08 -1.97 1.71
CA LEU A 100 -5.29 -2.48 0.35
C LEU A 100 -6.24 -3.68 0.31
N SER A 101 -6.29 -4.46 1.38
CA SER A 101 -7.21 -5.62 1.52
C SER A 101 -8.62 -5.19 1.91
N GLU A 102 -8.77 -4.29 2.88
CA GLU A 102 -10.07 -3.82 3.39
C GLU A 102 -10.76 -2.85 2.43
N ARG A 103 -9.99 -2.09 1.65
CA ARG A 103 -10.46 -1.10 0.66
C ARG A 103 -11.53 -0.14 1.21
N PRO A 104 -11.30 0.51 2.36
CA PRO A 104 -12.27 1.44 2.93
C PRO A 104 -12.44 2.68 2.02
N GLU A 105 -13.60 3.34 2.13
CA GLU A 105 -13.88 4.59 1.39
C GLU A 105 -13.22 5.81 2.06
N ILE A 106 -11.89 5.86 2.03
CA ILE A 106 -11.05 6.96 2.55
C ILE A 106 -10.07 7.44 1.48
N THR A 107 -9.50 8.62 1.66
CA THR A 107 -8.43 9.13 0.78
C THR A 107 -7.10 8.44 1.08
N GLY A 108 -6.80 8.23 2.37
CA GLY A 108 -5.53 7.63 2.74
C GLY A 108 -5.33 7.52 4.25
N ILE A 109 -4.12 7.10 4.59
CA ILE A 109 -3.65 6.94 5.97
C ILE A 109 -2.34 7.68 6.19
N SER A 110 -2.05 8.07 7.43
CA SER A 110 -0.84 8.79 7.80
C SER A 110 -0.26 8.31 9.13
N LEU A 111 1.05 8.19 9.19
CA LEU A 111 1.83 8.15 10.42
C LEU A 111 2.57 9.50 10.56
N PRO A 112 1.99 10.51 11.23
CA PRO A 112 2.59 11.82 11.34
C PRO A 112 3.79 11.83 12.30
N GLY A 113 4.65 12.86 12.17
CA GLY A 113 5.71 13.13 13.13
C GLY A 113 6.97 12.26 12.99
N MET A 114 7.06 11.38 12.02
CA MET A 114 8.26 10.56 11.75
C MET A 114 8.83 9.87 13.00
N PRO A 115 8.04 9.06 13.72
CA PRO A 115 8.47 8.50 14.99
C PRO A 115 9.66 7.56 14.83
N GLN A 116 10.54 7.56 15.84
CA GLN A 116 11.70 6.66 15.86
C GLN A 116 11.27 5.20 15.78
N GLY A 117 12.04 4.39 15.03
CA GLY A 117 11.76 2.98 14.84
C GLY A 117 10.63 2.68 13.86
N SER A 118 9.99 3.68 13.24
CA SER A 118 9.13 3.45 12.09
C SER A 118 9.96 3.06 10.86
N PRO A 119 9.37 2.39 9.86
CA PRO A 119 10.10 1.91 8.69
C PRO A 119 10.90 3.01 7.99
N GLY A 120 12.18 2.77 7.71
CA GLY A 120 13.08 3.76 7.12
C GLY A 120 13.63 4.82 8.08
N MET A 121 13.12 4.88 9.32
CA MET A 121 13.64 5.76 10.38
C MET A 121 14.64 5.01 11.26
N THR A 122 15.62 5.77 11.79
CA THR A 122 16.56 5.24 12.80
C THR A 122 15.93 5.20 14.19
N GLY A 123 16.61 4.53 15.11
CA GLY A 123 16.18 4.44 16.51
C GLY A 123 15.34 3.20 16.79
N ARG A 124 14.73 3.18 17.96
CA ARG A 124 13.88 2.08 18.44
C ARG A 124 12.47 2.60 18.68
N LYS A 125 11.48 1.80 18.32
CA LYS A 125 10.08 2.06 18.70
C LYS A 125 9.95 2.04 20.23
N THR A 126 9.53 3.14 20.80
CA THR A 126 9.35 3.33 22.25
C THR A 126 7.89 3.52 22.64
N GLU A 127 7.06 3.89 21.68
CA GLU A 127 5.63 4.14 21.85
C GLU A 127 4.84 3.49 20.71
N PRO A 128 3.56 3.17 20.90
CA PRO A 128 2.71 2.71 19.82
C PRO A 128 2.63 3.74 18.69
N PHE A 129 2.55 3.27 17.46
CA PHE A 129 2.31 4.13 16.31
C PHE A 129 0.82 4.39 16.16
N GLU A 130 0.40 5.64 16.27
CA GLU A 130 -0.96 6.06 15.96
C GLU A 130 -1.07 6.42 14.47
N ILE A 131 -1.70 5.54 13.70
CA ILE A 131 -1.92 5.75 12.28
C ILE A 131 -3.33 6.29 12.07
N TYR A 132 -3.43 7.44 11.42
CA TYR A 132 -4.66 8.14 11.17
C TYR A 132 -5.19 7.89 9.78
N GLN A 133 -6.50 7.85 9.62
CA GLN A 133 -7.18 7.91 8.33
C GLN A 133 -7.73 9.30 8.06
N PHE A 134 -7.84 9.65 6.77
CA PHE A 134 -8.42 10.90 6.33
C PHE A 134 -9.23 10.73 5.04
N ALA A 135 -10.28 11.53 4.92
CA ALA A 135 -11.17 11.57 3.75
C ALA A 135 -11.73 12.99 3.56
N PRO A 136 -12.27 13.35 2.38
CA PRO A 136 -12.88 14.64 2.15
C PRO A 136 -14.03 14.91 3.13
N ALA A 137 -14.12 16.15 3.60
CA ALA A 137 -15.20 16.63 4.49
C ALA A 137 -15.36 15.87 5.81
N SER A 138 -14.35 15.10 6.23
CA SER A 138 -14.31 14.45 7.55
C SER A 138 -13.06 14.86 8.34
N SER A 139 -13.18 14.93 9.66
CA SER A 139 -12.01 15.10 10.52
C SER A 139 -11.18 13.82 10.51
N PRO A 140 -9.82 13.92 10.54
CA PRO A 140 -8.96 12.77 10.72
C PRO A 140 -9.32 11.98 11.97
N SER A 141 -9.22 10.66 11.90
CA SER A 141 -9.45 9.75 13.04
C SER A 141 -8.44 8.61 13.03
N ILE A 142 -8.26 7.95 14.18
CA ILE A 142 -7.34 6.80 14.26
C ILE A 142 -7.86 5.67 13.37
N TYR A 143 -6.99 5.18 12.49
CA TYR A 143 -7.19 3.99 11.68
C TYR A 143 -6.76 2.74 12.45
N VAL A 144 -5.56 2.78 13.03
CA VAL A 144 -5.01 1.70 13.86
C VAL A 144 -3.92 2.25 14.80
N VAL A 145 -3.73 1.58 15.92
CA VAL A 145 -2.60 1.77 16.85
C VAL A 145 -1.80 0.48 16.89
N GLU A 146 -0.50 0.56 16.58
CA GLU A 146 0.43 -0.58 16.52
C GLU A 146 1.51 -0.51 17.57
#